data_93cdbe7724bfbe06090822d383f8f0e4
#
_entry.id   93cdbe7724bfbe06090822d383f8f0e4
#
_cell.length_a   1.000
_cell.length_b   1.000
_cell.length_c   1.000
_cell.angle_alpha   90.00
_cell.angle_beta   90.00
_cell.angle_gamma   90.00
#
_symmetry.space_group_name_H-M   'P 1'
#
loop_
_entity.id
_entity.type
_entity.pdbx_description
1 polymer ?
#
loop_
_entity_poly.entity_id
_entity_poly.type
_entity_poly.pdbx_seq_one_letter_code
_entity_poly.pdbx_strand_id
1 'polypeptide(L)'
;FSFDSAAALVFLMRRQRDAFGLSIFSEDIEFHSPSKSSLTHQQFILSSLEKILEDKMLKNKNQSTDIAQMLNRLANKIHKRSLVFIFSDFLAINNPLEFANSIKHLRHHLHEIVVFDVSHKALENNLNLKNKYFNVVDVETGESIKMHPKQIKEKYIHERKLRLSEIHNLLKTQKVDLV
;
A
#
# COMPACT_ATOMS: atom_id res chain seq x y z
N PHE A 1 -3.18 8.17 7.92
CA PHE A 1 -3.63 6.89 8.47
C PHE A 1 -2.55 5.81 8.39
N SER A 2 -2.04 5.43 7.18
CA SER A 2 -1.01 4.38 7.05
C SER A 2 0.24 4.67 7.87
N PHE A 3 0.73 5.90 7.84
CA PHE A 3 1.89 6.33 8.62
C PHE A 3 1.63 6.27 10.13
N ASP A 4 0.46 6.72 10.59
CA ASP A 4 0.07 6.68 12.00
C ASP A 4 -0.08 5.23 12.48
N SER A 5 -0.68 4.37 11.65
CA SER A 5 -0.84 2.95 11.94
C SER A 5 0.51 2.23 12.01
N ALA A 6 1.43 2.52 11.07
CA ALA A 6 2.78 1.99 11.12
C ALA A 6 3.54 2.44 12.37
N ALA A 7 3.44 3.73 12.74
CA ALA A 7 4.02 4.26 13.96
C ALA A 7 3.46 3.58 15.22
N ALA A 8 2.15 3.37 15.27
CA ALA A 8 1.49 2.66 16.37
C ALA A 8 1.97 1.20 16.49
N LEU A 9 2.11 0.49 15.37
CA LEU A 9 2.67 -0.86 15.35
C LEU A 9 4.12 -0.89 15.84
N VAL A 10 4.95 0.04 15.40
CA VAL A 10 6.33 0.16 15.88
C VAL A 10 6.37 0.35 17.40
N PHE A 11 5.48 1.18 17.93
CA PHE A 11 5.36 1.39 19.37
C PHE A 11 4.95 0.12 20.12
N LEU A 12 3.97 -0.62 19.57
CA LEU A 12 3.46 -1.86 20.15
C LEU A 12 4.55 -2.95 20.16
N MET A 13 5.22 -3.17 19.03
CA MET A 13 6.29 -4.16 18.90
C MET A 13 7.46 -3.84 19.87
N ARG A 14 7.80 -2.56 20.00
CA ARG A 14 8.83 -2.13 20.96
C ARG A 14 8.46 -2.48 22.40
N ARG A 15 7.18 -2.30 22.79
CA ARG A 15 6.71 -2.67 24.15
C ARG A 15 6.78 -4.18 24.39
N GLN A 16 6.56 -4.98 23.37
CA GLN A 16 6.67 -6.43 23.40
C GLN A 16 8.11 -6.94 23.30
N ARG A 17 9.09 -6.03 23.10
CA ARG A 17 10.52 -6.30 22.86
C ARG A 17 10.76 -7.08 21.56
N ASP A 18 9.83 -7.04 20.62
CA ASP A 18 9.98 -7.62 19.30
C ASP A 18 10.86 -6.75 18.41
N ALA A 19 11.50 -7.39 17.43
CA ALA A 19 12.23 -6.69 16.40
C ALA A 19 11.27 -6.23 15.29
N PHE A 20 11.43 -5.01 14.84
CA PHE A 20 10.61 -4.40 13.79
C PHE A 20 11.47 -3.68 12.78
N GLY A 21 11.03 -3.66 11.54
CA GLY A 21 11.61 -2.93 10.43
C GLY A 21 10.53 -2.24 9.62
N LEU A 22 10.92 -1.35 8.74
CA LEU A 22 10.00 -0.60 7.88
C LEU A 22 10.53 -0.59 6.45
N SER A 23 9.62 -0.75 5.49
CA SER A 23 9.89 -0.54 4.07
C SER A 23 8.83 0.39 3.50
N ILE A 24 9.26 1.42 2.79
CA ILE A 24 8.40 2.37 2.08
C ILE A 24 8.82 2.34 0.62
N PHE A 25 7.87 2.22 -0.27
CA PHE A 25 8.12 2.11 -1.70
C PHE A 25 7.08 2.89 -2.52
N SER A 26 7.50 3.34 -3.67
CA SER A 26 6.68 3.84 -4.75
C SER A 26 7.08 3.09 -6.04
N GLU A 27 7.77 3.69 -6.96
CA GLU A 27 8.39 3.00 -8.12
C GLU A 27 9.59 2.14 -7.71
N ASP A 28 10.29 2.53 -6.66
CA ASP A 28 11.39 1.76 -6.06
C ASP A 28 11.29 1.79 -4.54
N ILE A 29 12.19 1.09 -3.86
CA ILE A 29 12.28 1.12 -2.40
C ILE A 29 12.86 2.48 -1.99
N GLU A 30 11.99 3.39 -1.56
CA GLU A 30 12.38 4.72 -1.07
C GLU A 30 13.10 4.64 0.28
N PHE A 31 12.67 3.71 1.11
CA PHE A 31 13.23 3.49 2.43
C PHE A 31 13.16 2.01 2.80
N HIS A 32 14.23 1.50 3.36
CA HIS A 32 14.26 0.16 3.94
C HIS A 32 15.11 0.14 5.19
N SER A 33 14.53 -0.36 6.27
CA SER A 33 15.21 -0.57 7.55
C SER A 33 15.11 -2.03 7.95
N PRO A 34 16.22 -2.69 8.27
CA PRO A 34 16.20 -4.06 8.78
C PRO A 34 15.55 -4.12 10.15
N SER A 35 15.09 -5.31 10.56
CA SER A 35 14.43 -5.51 11.84
C SER A 35 15.42 -5.43 13.01
N LYS A 36 15.15 -4.53 13.97
CA LYS A 36 15.89 -4.37 15.25
C LYS A 36 14.90 -4.04 16.36
N SER A 37 15.28 -4.31 17.64
CA SER A 37 14.42 -4.10 18.81
C SER A 37 14.86 -2.96 19.73
N SER A 38 15.87 -2.14 19.33
CA SER A 38 16.42 -1.09 20.17
C SER A 38 15.55 0.19 20.19
N LEU A 39 15.64 0.97 21.28
CA LEU A 39 14.98 2.28 21.37
C LEU A 39 15.50 3.25 20.29
N THR A 40 16.81 3.25 20.06
CA THR A 40 17.42 4.08 19.01
C THR A 40 16.84 3.74 17.63
N HIS A 41 16.57 2.46 17.37
CA HIS A 41 15.95 2.04 16.11
C HIS A 41 14.49 2.50 16.00
N GLN A 42 13.74 2.47 17.10
CA GLN A 42 12.39 3.03 17.15
C GLN A 42 12.39 4.50 16.76
N GLN A 43 13.26 5.29 17.42
CA GLN A 43 13.38 6.72 17.13
C GLN A 43 13.78 6.99 15.68
N PHE A 44 14.71 6.19 15.15
CA PHE A 44 15.13 6.27 13.74
C PHE A 44 13.96 6.03 12.78
N ILE A 45 13.15 4.98 12.99
CA ILE A 45 11.99 4.69 12.14
C ILE A 45 10.95 5.80 12.24
N LEU A 46 10.61 6.27 13.46
CA LEU A 46 9.60 7.32 13.64
C LEU A 46 10.04 8.63 12.97
N SER A 47 11.29 9.05 13.15
CA SER A 47 11.81 10.24 12.48
C SER A 47 11.89 10.10 10.96
N SER A 48 12.11 8.89 10.45
CA SER A 48 12.08 8.61 9.00
C SER A 48 10.67 8.70 8.43
N LEU A 49 9.66 8.16 9.14
CA LEU A 49 8.25 8.29 8.76
C LEU A 49 7.83 9.76 8.68
N GLU A 50 8.20 10.57 9.67
CA GLU A 50 7.90 12.00 9.75
C GLU A 50 8.49 12.76 8.56
N LYS A 51 9.78 12.57 8.27
CA LYS A 51 10.45 13.19 7.11
C LYS A 51 9.81 12.81 5.77
N ILE A 52 9.51 11.52 5.57
CA ILE A 52 8.89 11.07 4.32
C ILE A 52 7.48 11.63 4.17
N LEU A 53 6.72 11.75 5.26
CA LEU A 53 5.41 12.37 5.24
C LEU A 53 5.48 13.84 4.85
N GLU A 54 6.44 14.61 5.41
CA GLU A 54 6.69 16.00 5.05
C GLU A 54 7.11 16.15 3.59
N ASP A 55 8.06 15.33 3.11
CA ASP A 55 8.51 15.33 1.72
C ASP A 55 7.38 14.99 0.73
N LYS A 56 6.49 14.04 1.06
CA LYS A 56 5.33 13.70 0.23
C LYS A 56 4.26 14.79 0.21
N MET A 57 4.10 15.53 1.30
CA MET A 57 3.22 16.70 1.32
C MET A 57 3.72 17.84 0.43
N LEU A 58 5.04 17.96 0.25
CA LEU A 58 5.69 19.00 -0.55
C LEU A 58 5.84 18.62 -2.03
N LYS A 59 5.95 17.34 -2.34
CA LYS A 59 6.16 16.80 -3.69
C LYS A 59 4.93 16.01 -4.14
N ASN A 60 4.07 16.64 -4.93
CA ASN A 60 3.03 15.94 -5.71
C ASN A 60 3.70 15.12 -6.83
N LYS A 61 4.35 14.01 -6.49
CA LYS A 61 4.84 13.04 -7.46
C LYS A 61 3.80 11.94 -7.61
N ASN A 62 3.05 12.00 -8.69
CA ASN A 62 2.24 10.90 -9.18
C ASN A 62 3.20 9.91 -9.86
N GLN A 63 3.52 8.82 -9.20
CA GLN A 63 4.37 7.76 -9.73
C GLN A 63 3.60 6.45 -9.68
N SER A 64 3.62 5.69 -10.77
CA SER A 64 3.00 4.37 -10.79
C SER A 64 3.85 3.41 -9.96
N THR A 65 3.22 2.57 -9.16
CA THR A 65 3.91 1.64 -8.26
C THR A 65 3.67 0.21 -8.73
N ASP A 66 4.73 -0.53 -9.06
CA ASP A 66 4.65 -1.97 -9.22
C ASP A 66 4.80 -2.68 -7.85
N ILE A 67 3.67 -2.78 -7.15
CA ILE A 67 3.60 -3.40 -5.82
C ILE A 67 4.09 -4.85 -5.85
N ALA A 68 3.77 -5.62 -6.90
CA ALA A 68 4.16 -7.02 -6.99
C ALA A 68 5.69 -7.17 -7.07
N GLN A 69 6.34 -6.36 -7.87
CA GLN A 69 7.80 -6.35 -7.98
C GLN A 69 8.45 -5.94 -6.65
N MET A 70 7.90 -4.92 -5.97
CA MET A 70 8.43 -4.47 -4.68
C MET A 70 8.30 -5.53 -3.60
N LEU A 71 7.17 -6.24 -3.53
CA LEU A 71 6.96 -7.34 -2.58
C LEU A 71 7.92 -8.51 -2.86
N ASN A 72 8.19 -8.84 -4.12
CA ASN A 72 9.19 -9.83 -4.47
C ASN A 72 10.60 -9.43 -4.03
N ARG A 73 10.98 -8.15 -4.23
CA ARG A 73 12.26 -7.63 -3.72
C ARG A 73 12.34 -7.67 -2.20
N LEU A 74 11.24 -7.35 -1.53
CA LEU A 74 11.14 -7.42 -0.07
C LEU A 74 11.29 -8.85 0.44
N ALA A 75 10.64 -9.83 -0.19
CA ALA A 75 10.77 -11.24 0.15
C ALA A 75 12.22 -11.72 0.16
N ASN A 76 13.03 -11.23 -0.78
CA ASN A 76 14.46 -11.55 -0.85
C ASN A 76 15.32 -10.81 0.21
N LYS A 77 14.81 -9.74 0.82
CA LYS A 77 15.51 -8.98 1.87
C LYS A 77 15.20 -9.44 3.29
N ILE A 78 14.05 -10.06 3.50
CA ILE A 78 13.63 -10.56 4.82
C ILE A 78 14.10 -12.01 4.96
N HIS A 79 15.12 -12.24 5.79
CA HIS A 79 15.72 -13.58 5.95
C HIS A 79 15.16 -14.37 7.13
N LYS A 80 14.39 -13.76 8.02
CA LYS A 80 13.80 -14.40 9.20
C LYS A 80 12.29 -14.44 9.10
N ARG A 81 11.68 -15.52 9.60
CA ARG A 81 10.23 -15.59 9.73
C ARG A 81 9.70 -14.33 10.42
N SER A 82 8.78 -13.66 9.78
CA SER A 82 8.27 -12.36 10.19
C SER A 82 6.76 -12.28 9.99
N LEU A 83 6.12 -11.45 10.80
CA LEU A 83 4.78 -10.94 10.53
C LEU A 83 4.93 -9.67 9.68
N VAL A 84 4.34 -9.66 8.50
CA VAL A 84 4.43 -8.56 7.53
C VAL A 84 3.09 -7.85 7.45
N PHE A 85 3.07 -6.57 7.79
CA PHE A 85 1.91 -5.70 7.62
C PHE A 85 2.05 -4.90 6.33
N ILE A 86 1.06 -4.99 5.46
CA ILE A 86 1.04 -4.27 4.18
C ILE A 86 -0.12 -3.28 4.21
N PHE A 87 0.16 -2.00 3.97
CA PHE A 87 -0.85 -0.94 3.85
C PHE A 87 -0.94 -0.52 2.38
N SER A 88 -2.10 -0.69 1.77
CA SER A 88 -2.32 -0.35 0.36
C SER A 88 -3.77 0.07 0.13
N ASP A 89 -3.98 0.99 -0.82
CA ASP A 89 -5.30 1.36 -1.36
C ASP A 89 -5.71 0.47 -2.55
N PHE A 90 -4.83 -0.43 -2.99
CA PHE A 90 -4.98 -1.30 -4.16
C PHE A 90 -5.16 -0.57 -5.50
N LEU A 91 -4.99 0.75 -5.56
CA LEU A 91 -5.17 1.52 -6.79
C LEU A 91 -4.11 1.17 -7.84
N ALA A 92 -2.87 1.01 -7.41
CA ALA A 92 -1.73 0.73 -8.27
C ALA A 92 -1.59 -0.77 -8.65
N ILE A 93 -2.52 -1.64 -8.26
CA ILE A 93 -2.48 -3.05 -8.62
C ILE A 93 -3.10 -3.23 -10.01
N ASN A 94 -2.28 -3.24 -11.03
CA ASN A 94 -2.73 -3.46 -12.42
C ASN A 94 -3.06 -4.93 -12.68
N ASN A 95 -2.31 -5.85 -12.07
CA ASN A 95 -2.49 -7.29 -12.22
C ASN A 95 -2.71 -7.98 -10.87
N PRO A 96 -3.97 -8.31 -10.49
CA PRO A 96 -4.28 -8.98 -9.23
C PRO A 96 -3.57 -10.33 -9.04
N LEU A 97 -3.36 -11.09 -10.14
CA LEU A 97 -2.67 -12.38 -10.07
C LEU A 97 -1.18 -12.24 -9.74
N GLU A 98 -0.49 -11.25 -10.32
CA GLU A 98 0.91 -10.97 -10.01
C GLU A 98 1.07 -10.53 -8.55
N PHE A 99 0.17 -9.68 -8.08
CA PHE A 99 0.12 -9.30 -6.68
C PHE A 99 -0.07 -10.52 -5.76
N ALA A 100 -1.05 -11.39 -6.06
CA ALA A 100 -1.28 -12.61 -5.28
C ALA A 100 -0.07 -13.56 -5.32
N ASN A 101 0.63 -13.66 -6.45
CA ASN A 101 1.85 -14.47 -6.56
C ASN A 101 3.00 -13.90 -5.72
N SER A 102 3.16 -12.58 -5.65
CA SER A 102 4.17 -11.96 -4.78
C SER A 102 3.87 -12.18 -3.29
N ILE A 103 2.60 -12.16 -2.90
CA ILE A 103 2.14 -12.53 -1.56
C ILE A 103 2.44 -14.02 -1.29
N LYS A 104 2.16 -14.91 -2.24
CA LYS A 104 2.49 -16.34 -2.15
C LYS A 104 3.99 -16.55 -1.97
N HIS A 105 4.82 -15.77 -2.66
CA HIS A 105 6.28 -15.82 -2.52
C HIS A 105 6.72 -15.46 -1.09
N LEU A 106 6.21 -14.38 -0.51
CA LEU A 106 6.44 -14.03 0.89
C LEU A 106 6.02 -15.16 1.83
N ARG A 107 4.86 -15.78 1.62
CA ARG A 107 4.38 -16.88 2.43
C ARG A 107 5.24 -18.14 2.29
N HIS A 108 5.77 -18.42 1.11
CA HIS A 108 6.69 -19.54 0.89
C HIS A 108 7.95 -19.41 1.76
N HIS A 109 8.38 -18.18 2.06
CA HIS A 109 9.45 -17.91 3.02
C HIS A 109 8.98 -17.95 4.50
N LEU A 110 7.82 -18.54 4.77
CA LEU A 110 7.23 -18.72 6.11
C LEU A 110 6.86 -17.39 6.82
N HIS A 111 6.64 -16.33 6.07
CA HIS A 111 6.11 -15.08 6.62
C HIS A 111 4.59 -15.18 6.83
N GLU A 112 4.09 -14.59 7.90
CA GLU A 112 2.68 -14.32 8.12
C GLU A 112 2.37 -12.93 7.57
N ILE A 113 1.21 -12.76 6.91
CA ILE A 113 0.90 -11.52 6.20
C ILE A 113 -0.48 -11.02 6.61
N VAL A 114 -0.53 -9.75 6.97
CA VAL A 114 -1.77 -9.00 7.19
C VAL A 114 -1.79 -7.82 6.22
N VAL A 115 -2.85 -7.70 5.46
CA VAL A 115 -3.03 -6.61 4.50
C VAL A 115 -4.12 -5.68 4.99
N PHE A 116 -3.82 -4.38 5.05
CA PHE A 116 -4.77 -3.33 5.37
C PHE A 116 -5.22 -2.62 4.09
N ASP A 117 -6.54 -2.67 3.81
CA ASP A 117 -7.18 -1.85 2.78
C ASP A 117 -7.35 -0.41 3.30
N VAL A 118 -6.51 0.50 2.82
CA VAL A 118 -6.45 1.91 3.26
C VAL A 118 -7.13 2.82 2.25
N SER A 119 -8.24 2.38 1.68
CA SER A 119 -8.95 3.17 0.67
C SER A 119 -9.82 4.28 1.29
N HIS A 120 -9.89 5.43 0.62
CA HIS A 120 -10.77 6.53 1.02
C HIS A 120 -12.18 6.29 0.48
N LYS A 121 -13.08 5.80 1.36
CA LYS A 121 -14.43 5.37 1.00
C LYS A 121 -15.24 6.37 0.17
N ALA A 122 -15.16 7.66 0.50
CA ALA A 122 -15.94 8.67 -0.21
C ALA A 122 -15.37 9.04 -1.59
N LEU A 123 -14.04 9.12 -1.72
CA LEU A 123 -13.38 9.54 -2.96
C LEU A 123 -13.07 8.35 -3.87
N GLU A 124 -12.43 7.32 -3.35
CA GLU A 124 -11.93 6.21 -4.14
C GLU A 124 -12.99 5.13 -4.39
N ASN A 125 -13.80 4.78 -3.37
CA ASN A 125 -14.80 3.73 -3.54
C ASN A 125 -16.12 4.26 -4.11
N ASN A 126 -16.52 5.50 -3.79
CA ASN A 126 -17.80 6.06 -4.19
C ASN A 126 -17.71 7.20 -5.21
N LEU A 127 -16.52 7.62 -5.60
CA LEU A 127 -16.27 8.75 -6.51
C LEU A 127 -17.14 9.98 -6.17
N ASN A 128 -17.12 10.38 -4.89
CA ASN A 128 -17.94 11.48 -4.39
C ASN A 128 -17.28 12.83 -4.70
N LEU A 129 -17.12 13.12 -6.00
CA LEU A 129 -16.58 14.38 -6.50
C LEU A 129 -17.67 15.44 -6.58
N LYS A 130 -17.26 16.70 -6.45
CA LYS A 130 -18.18 17.84 -6.68
C LYS A 130 -18.79 17.75 -8.08
N ASN A 131 -20.08 18.10 -8.20
CA ASN A 131 -20.85 17.99 -9.45
C ASN A 131 -20.45 19.06 -10.50
N LYS A 132 -19.19 19.06 -10.92
CA LYS A 132 -18.59 19.95 -11.94
C LYS A 132 -17.82 19.13 -12.96
N TYR A 133 -17.61 19.68 -14.14
CA TYR A 133 -16.69 19.08 -15.11
C TYR A 133 -15.26 19.10 -14.57
N PHE A 134 -14.58 17.97 -14.68
CA PHE A 134 -13.17 17.85 -14.33
C PHE A 134 -12.36 17.54 -15.60
N ASN A 135 -11.17 18.12 -15.66
CA ASN A 135 -10.15 17.63 -16.57
C ASN A 135 -9.47 16.45 -15.86
N VAL A 136 -9.74 15.25 -16.33
CA VAL A 136 -9.00 14.07 -15.90
C VAL A 136 -7.78 13.99 -16.79
N VAL A 137 -6.61 14.05 -16.18
CA VAL A 137 -5.33 13.93 -16.87
C VAL A 137 -4.80 12.54 -16.61
N ASP A 138 -4.54 11.80 -17.65
CA ASP A 138 -3.80 10.55 -17.53
C ASP A 138 -2.36 10.89 -17.14
N VAL A 139 -1.91 10.34 -16.03
CA VAL A 139 -0.60 10.67 -15.45
C VAL A 139 0.53 10.07 -16.28
N GLU A 140 0.28 8.95 -16.98
CA GLU A 140 1.28 8.27 -17.80
C GLU A 140 1.40 8.87 -19.20
N THR A 141 0.28 9.21 -19.82
CA THR A 141 0.26 9.72 -21.21
C THR A 141 0.18 11.25 -21.30
N GLY A 142 -0.24 11.93 -20.23
CA GLY A 142 -0.50 13.38 -20.22
C GLY A 142 -1.77 13.78 -20.94
N GLU A 143 -2.54 12.85 -21.51
CA GLU A 143 -3.80 13.14 -22.17
C GLU A 143 -4.85 13.63 -21.18
N SER A 144 -5.59 14.67 -21.56
CA SER A 144 -6.64 15.23 -20.71
C SER A 144 -8.01 15.06 -21.36
N ILE A 145 -8.94 14.50 -20.60
CA ILE A 145 -10.33 14.34 -21.03
C ILE A 145 -11.23 15.11 -20.08
N LYS A 146 -12.06 15.99 -20.63
CA LYS A 146 -13.12 16.65 -19.87
C LYS A 146 -14.28 15.67 -19.69
N MET A 147 -14.54 15.31 -18.45
CA MET A 147 -15.67 14.42 -18.16
C MET A 147 -16.48 14.90 -16.95
N HIS A 148 -17.74 14.49 -16.95
CA HIS A 148 -18.63 14.76 -15.83
C HIS A 148 -18.69 13.55 -14.91
N PRO A 149 -18.46 13.70 -13.59
CA PRO A 149 -18.40 12.56 -12.65
C PRO A 149 -19.60 11.63 -12.72
N LYS A 150 -20.81 12.19 -12.94
CA LYS A 150 -22.03 11.36 -13.05
C LYS A 150 -21.99 10.35 -14.19
N GLN A 151 -21.32 10.65 -15.30
CA GLN A 151 -21.27 9.78 -16.47
C GLN A 151 -20.41 8.54 -16.29
N ILE A 152 -19.38 8.68 -15.46
CA ILE A 152 -18.40 7.60 -15.23
C ILE A 152 -18.57 6.91 -13.88
N LYS A 153 -19.30 7.55 -12.97
CA LYS A 153 -19.40 7.13 -11.56
C LYS A 153 -19.83 5.66 -11.42
N GLU A 154 -20.91 5.28 -12.08
CA GLU A 154 -21.47 3.92 -11.98
C GLU A 154 -20.49 2.89 -12.52
N LYS A 155 -19.91 3.16 -13.70
CA LYS A 155 -18.91 2.29 -14.32
C LYS A 155 -17.68 2.16 -13.44
N TYR A 156 -17.15 3.28 -12.95
CA TYR A 156 -15.99 3.29 -12.06
C TYR A 156 -16.24 2.47 -10.78
N ILE A 157 -17.37 2.71 -10.10
CA ILE A 157 -17.71 1.99 -8.87
C ILE A 157 -17.84 0.50 -9.15
N HIS A 158 -18.46 0.13 -10.27
CA HIS A 158 -18.62 -1.28 -10.66
C HIS A 158 -17.26 -1.95 -10.91
N GLU A 159 -16.41 -1.35 -11.73
CA GLU A 159 -15.08 -1.88 -12.04
C GLU A 159 -14.17 -1.93 -10.80
N ARG A 160 -14.20 -0.89 -9.97
CA ARG A 160 -13.48 -0.86 -8.70
C ARG A 160 -13.91 -2.00 -7.77
N LYS A 161 -15.22 -2.20 -7.63
CA LYS A 161 -15.78 -3.27 -6.79
C LYS A 161 -15.40 -4.66 -7.30
N LEU A 162 -15.44 -4.89 -8.60
CA LEU A 162 -15.01 -6.15 -9.20
C LEU A 162 -13.53 -6.42 -8.92
N ARG A 163 -12.66 -5.43 -9.15
CA ARG A 163 -11.22 -5.55 -8.90
C ARG A 163 -10.92 -5.83 -7.42
N LEU A 164 -11.53 -5.09 -6.51
CA LEU A 164 -11.35 -5.34 -5.07
C LEU A 164 -11.83 -6.74 -4.69
N SER A 165 -12.99 -7.17 -5.19
CA SER A 165 -13.50 -8.53 -4.94
C SER A 165 -12.54 -9.61 -5.45
N GLU A 166 -11.94 -9.41 -6.61
CA GLU A 166 -10.93 -10.33 -7.16
C GLU A 166 -9.69 -10.40 -6.26
N ILE A 167 -9.13 -9.24 -5.87
CA ILE A 167 -7.97 -9.17 -4.97
C ILE A 167 -8.29 -9.85 -3.63
N HIS A 168 -9.44 -9.55 -3.03
CA HIS A 168 -9.87 -10.15 -1.77
C HIS A 168 -9.99 -11.68 -1.86
N ASN A 169 -10.58 -12.18 -2.95
CA ASN A 169 -10.69 -13.63 -3.16
C ASN A 169 -9.31 -14.28 -3.31
N LEU A 170 -8.41 -13.67 -4.06
CA LEU A 170 -7.05 -14.17 -4.23
C LEU A 170 -6.27 -14.18 -2.90
N LEU A 171 -6.36 -13.11 -2.11
CA LEU A 171 -5.73 -13.05 -0.79
C LEU A 171 -6.30 -14.10 0.17
N LYS A 172 -7.62 -14.29 0.16
CA LYS A 172 -8.28 -15.31 0.97
C LYS A 172 -7.80 -16.73 0.62
N THR A 173 -7.62 -17.04 -0.67
CA THR A 173 -7.06 -18.34 -1.08
C THR A 173 -5.64 -18.55 -0.57
N GLN A 174 -4.89 -17.48 -0.38
CA GLN A 174 -3.53 -17.49 0.18
C GLN A 174 -3.54 -17.49 1.73
N LYS A 175 -4.70 -17.56 2.39
CA LYS A 175 -4.84 -17.47 3.87
C LYS A 175 -4.14 -16.22 4.42
N VAL A 176 -4.36 -15.09 3.80
CA VAL A 176 -3.87 -13.77 4.23
C VAL A 176 -5.00 -13.06 4.95
N ASP A 177 -4.70 -12.49 6.11
CA ASP A 177 -5.65 -11.69 6.86
C ASP A 177 -5.82 -10.33 6.20
N LEU A 178 -7.05 -9.96 5.90
CA LEU A 178 -7.42 -8.68 5.30
C LEU A 178 -8.26 -7.88 6.29
N VAL A 179 -7.86 -6.62 6.50
CA VAL A 179 -8.47 -5.68 7.45
C VAL A 179 -8.93 -4.41 6.74
#